data_5295046451d6824b656aceb2b4df881c
#
_entry.id   5295046451d6824b656aceb2b4df881c
#
_cell.length_a   1.000
_cell.length_b   1.000
_cell.length_c   1.000
_cell.angle_alpha   90.00
_cell.angle_beta   90.00
_cell.angle_gamma   90.00
#
_symmetry.space_group_name_H-M   'P 1'
#
loop_
_entity.id
_entity.type
_entity.pdbx_description
1 polymer ?
#
loop_
_entity_poly.entity_id
_entity_poly.type
_entity_poly.pdbx_seq_one_letter_code
_entity_poly.pdbx_strand_id
1 'polypeptide(L)' 'MTEQNKLTKRIQLLCQKQGISYYTLSYRSTVPMTTLMHIIDGSTKNPGLFTIIKICNGFNMTVKDFFDAEEFIGIEDEVE' A
#
# COMPACT_ATOMS: atom_id res chain seq x y z
N MET A 1 2.96 -15.56 4.64
CA MET A 1 3.03 -14.10 4.42
C MET A 1 1.87 -13.43 5.11
N THR A 2 2.14 -12.42 5.89
CA THR A 2 1.10 -11.68 6.60
C THR A 2 0.40 -10.68 5.68
N GLU A 3 -0.77 -10.20 6.08
CA GLU A 3 -1.51 -9.18 5.34
C GLU A 3 -0.66 -7.94 5.13
N GLN A 4 0.15 -7.59 6.11
CA GLN A 4 1.03 -6.43 6.03
C GLN A 4 2.10 -6.61 4.97
N ASN A 5 2.69 -7.80 4.87
CA ASN A 5 3.67 -8.08 3.83
C ASN A 5 3.02 -8.00 2.44
N LYS A 6 1.77 -8.41 2.34
CA LYS A 6 1.01 -8.31 1.09
C LYS A 6 0.80 -6.85 0.71
N LEU A 7 0.46 -6.00 1.66
CA LEU A 7 0.29 -4.57 1.43
C LEU A 7 1.60 -3.93 0.94
N THR A 8 2.70 -4.21 1.63
CA THR A 8 4.01 -3.71 1.25
C THR A 8 4.36 -4.12 -0.18
N LYS A 9 4.14 -5.39 -0.49
CA LYS A 9 4.45 -5.93 -1.81
C LYS A 9 3.63 -5.25 -2.91
N ARG A 10 2.36 -5.00 -2.64
CA ARG A 10 1.48 -4.29 -3.58
C ARG A 10 1.99 -2.89 -3.86
N ILE A 11 2.36 -2.16 -2.80
CA ILE A 11 2.88 -0.80 -2.94
C ILE A 11 4.19 -0.81 -3.75
N GLN A 12 5.10 -1.71 -3.43
CA GLN A 12 6.36 -1.84 -4.16
C GLN A 12 6.13 -2.10 -5.64
N LEU A 13 5.24 -3.04 -5.94
CA LEU A 13 4.94 -3.41 -7.32
C LEU A 13 4.35 -2.23 -8.10
N LEU A 14 3.41 -1.51 -7.49
CA LEU A 14 2.79 -0.36 -8.15
C LEU A 14 3.79 0.77 -8.39
N CYS A 15 4.70 1.01 -7.45
CA CYS A 15 5.77 1.98 -7.66
C CYS A 15 6.64 1.58 -8.85
N GLN A 16 6.98 0.31 -8.95
CA GLN A 16 7.77 -0.19 -10.09
C GLN A 16 7.01 -0.03 -11.41
N LYS A 17 5.73 -0.41 -11.42
CA LYS A 17 4.91 -0.31 -12.63
C LYS A 17 4.75 1.12 -13.12
N GLN A 18 4.61 2.06 -12.19
CA GLN A 18 4.41 3.47 -12.54
C GLN A 18 5.73 4.22 -12.67
N GLY A 19 6.85 3.59 -12.34
CA GLY A 19 8.16 4.22 -12.43
C GLY A 19 8.34 5.37 -11.47
N ILE A 20 7.76 5.29 -10.28
CA ILE A 20 7.85 6.33 -9.26
C ILE A 20 8.59 5.83 -8.02
N SER A 21 9.25 6.76 -7.33
CA SER A 21 9.90 6.49 -6.06
C SER A 21 8.89 6.55 -4.91
N TYR A 22 9.29 6.05 -3.75
CA TYR A 22 8.49 6.23 -2.53
C TYR A 22 8.32 7.70 -2.17
N TYR A 23 9.35 8.51 -2.43
CA TYR A 23 9.26 9.95 -2.21
C TYR A 23 8.15 10.56 -3.06
N THR A 24 8.10 10.20 -4.34
CA THR A 24 7.06 10.69 -5.25
C THR A 24 5.68 10.22 -4.78
N LEU A 25 5.58 8.97 -4.35
CA LEU A 25 4.32 8.45 -3.83
C LEU A 25 3.90 9.23 -2.58
N SER A 26 4.81 9.49 -1.67
CA SER A 26 4.54 10.29 -0.47
C SER A 26 3.97 11.65 -0.86
N TYR A 27 4.61 12.31 -1.81
CA TYR A 27 4.17 13.63 -2.28
C TYR A 27 2.76 13.55 -2.89
N ARG A 28 2.52 12.60 -3.78
CA ARG A 28 1.25 12.47 -4.49
C ARG A 28 0.11 12.05 -3.56
N SER A 29 0.40 11.20 -2.59
CA SER A 29 -0.61 10.67 -1.68
C SER A 29 -0.86 11.59 -0.49
N THR A 30 0.00 12.57 -0.27
CA THR A 30 0.02 13.42 0.93
C THR A 30 0.22 12.66 2.22
N VAL A 31 0.75 11.44 2.13
CA VAL A 31 1.16 10.64 3.30
C VAL A 31 2.61 11.01 3.64
N PRO A 32 2.90 11.41 4.88
CA PRO A 32 4.27 11.75 5.26
C PRO A 32 5.23 10.61 4.95
N MET A 33 6.44 10.96 4.52
CA MET A 33 7.44 9.96 4.14
C MET A 33 7.73 8.97 5.27
N THR A 34 7.82 9.46 6.51
CA THR A 34 8.03 8.59 7.67
C THR A 34 6.89 7.58 7.84
N THR A 35 5.66 8.03 7.67
CA THR A 35 4.49 7.13 7.75
C THR A 35 4.55 6.08 6.65
N LEU A 36 4.84 6.50 5.42
CA LEU A 36 4.95 5.58 4.30
C LEU A 36 6.05 4.55 4.53
N MET A 37 7.22 4.99 4.99
CA MET A 37 8.34 4.08 5.24
C MET A 37 8.04 3.09 6.37
N HIS A 38 7.27 3.49 7.38
CA HIS A 38 6.85 2.56 8.43
C HIS A 38 5.90 1.48 7.91
N ILE A 39 5.08 1.81 6.92
CA ILE A 39 4.24 0.82 6.25
C ILE A 39 5.13 -0.14 5.45
N ILE A 40 6.08 0.40 4.70
CA ILE A 40 6.97 -0.40 3.85
C ILE A 40 7.86 -1.33 4.66
N ASP A 41 8.39 -0.88 5.80
CA ASP A 41 9.31 -1.69 6.61
C ASP A 41 8.59 -2.61 7.59
N GLY A 42 7.25 -2.53 7.66
CA GLY A 42 6.47 -3.39 8.54
C GLY A 42 6.32 -2.88 9.96
N SER A 43 6.84 -1.70 10.30
CA SER A 43 6.72 -1.15 11.65
C SER A 43 5.28 -0.80 12.00
N THR A 44 4.51 -0.30 11.03
CA THR A 44 3.09 -0.05 11.20
C THR A 44 2.33 -1.31 10.83
N LYS A 45 1.78 -1.97 11.83
CA LYS A 45 1.08 -3.26 11.61
C LYS A 45 -0.34 -3.09 11.11
N ASN A 46 -0.91 -1.91 11.29
CA ASN A 46 -2.33 -1.70 11.01
C ASN A 46 -2.55 -0.28 10.50
N PRO A 47 -2.17 0.00 9.24
CA PRO A 47 -2.37 1.33 8.67
C PRO A 47 -3.84 1.69 8.65
N GLY A 48 -4.15 2.94 8.95
CA GLY A 48 -5.53 3.40 8.95
C GLY A 48 -6.14 3.41 7.56
N LEU A 49 -7.45 3.30 7.51
CA LEU A 49 -8.19 3.29 6.25
C LEU A 49 -7.91 4.54 5.42
N PHE A 50 -7.92 5.70 6.04
CA PHE A 50 -7.69 6.95 5.30
C PHE A 50 -6.28 7.03 4.73
N THR A 51 -5.30 6.46 5.42
CA THR A 51 -3.93 6.36 4.89
C THR A 51 -3.91 5.51 3.63
N ILE A 52 -4.61 4.39 3.64
CA ILE A 52 -4.71 3.52 2.47
C ILE A 52 -5.41 4.24 1.31
N ILE A 53 -6.48 4.96 1.59
CA ILE A 53 -7.20 5.74 0.56
C ILE A 53 -6.27 6.79 -0.05
N LYS A 54 -5.48 7.48 0.76
CA LYS A 54 -4.51 8.47 0.27
C LYS A 54 -3.46 7.82 -0.62
N ILE A 55 -2.96 6.65 -0.25
CA ILE A 55 -2.00 5.91 -1.07
C ILE A 55 -2.62 5.55 -2.42
N CYS A 56 -3.85 5.08 -2.42
CA CYS A 56 -4.57 4.79 -3.67
C CYS A 56 -4.66 6.05 -4.55
N ASN A 57 -4.99 7.18 -3.96
CA ASN A 57 -5.03 8.44 -4.69
C ASN A 57 -3.67 8.80 -5.27
N GLY A 58 -2.59 8.53 -4.52
CA GLY A 58 -1.23 8.77 -5.00
C GLY A 58 -0.87 7.91 -6.21
N PHE A 59 -1.47 6.74 -6.32
CA PHE A 59 -1.32 5.87 -7.49
C PHE A 59 -2.37 6.15 -8.57
N ASN A 60 -3.27 7.10 -8.34
CA ASN A 60 -4.35 7.43 -9.26
C ASN A 60 -5.24 6.21 -9.57
N MET A 61 -5.61 5.48 -8.52
CA MET A 61 -6.45 4.30 -8.67
C MET A 61 -7.47 4.24 -7.53
N THR A 62 -8.53 3.46 -7.74
CA THR A 62 -9.55 3.27 -6.70
C THR A 62 -9.07 2.26 -5.67
N VAL A 63 -9.71 2.27 -4.49
CA VAL A 63 -9.43 1.27 -3.47
C VAL A 63 -9.71 -0.14 -4.00
N LYS A 64 -10.79 -0.29 -4.78
CA LYS A 64 -11.13 -1.55 -5.40
C LYS A 64 -9.99 -2.05 -6.29
N ASP A 65 -9.48 -1.19 -7.17
CA ASP A 65 -8.41 -1.58 -8.09
C ASP A 65 -7.12 -1.88 -7.32
N PHE A 66 -6.86 -1.14 -6.26
CA PHE A 66 -5.66 -1.37 -5.43
C PHE A 66 -5.68 -2.77 -4.83
N PHE A 67 -6.82 -3.21 -4.30
CA PHE A 67 -6.93 -4.51 -3.66
C PHE A 67 -7.27 -5.65 -4.62
N ASP A 68 -7.53 -5.36 -5.88
CA ASP A 68 -7.78 -6.37 -6.91
C ASP A 68 -6.44 -6.85 -7.48
N ALA A 69 -5.73 -7.65 -6.70
CA ALA A 69 -4.39 -8.10 -7.06
C ALA A 69 -4.10 -9.46 -6.42
N GLU A 70 -3.18 -10.20 -7.03
CA GLU A 70 -2.81 -11.53 -6.56
C GLU A 70 -2.30 -11.53 -5.12
N GLU A 71 -1.64 -10.46 -4.70
CA GLU A 71 -1.09 -10.33 -3.35
C GLU A 71 -2.16 -10.46 -2.28
N PHE A 72 -3.41 -10.18 -2.62
CA PHE A 72 -4.53 -10.21 -1.68
C PHE A 72 -5.43 -11.43 -1.82
N ILE A 73 -5.16 -12.31 -2.77
CA ILE A 73 -5.95 -13.53 -2.93
C ILE A 73 -5.78 -14.40 -1.68
N GLY A 74 -6.90 -14.84 -1.12
CA GLY A 74 -6.89 -15.69 0.07
C GLY A 74 -6.76 -14.97 1.39
N ILE A 75 -6.70 -13.62 1.38
CA ILE A 75 -6.52 -12.86 2.61
C ILE A 75 -7.68 -13.07 3.60
N GLU A 76 -8.88 -13.28 3.08
CA GLU A 76 -10.06 -13.54 3.92
C GLU A 76 -9.92 -14.85 4.70
N ASP A 77 -9.30 -15.84 4.11
CA ASP A 77 -9.06 -17.13 4.75
C ASP A 77 -8.05 -17.00 5.88
N GLU A 78 -7.13 -16.04 5.77
CA GLU A 78 -6.10 -15.80 6.76
C GLU A 78 -6.62 -15.02 7.96
N VAL A 79 -7.70 -14.28 7.82
CA VAL A 79 -8.24 -13.40 8.84
C VAL A 79 -9.06 -14.17 9.87
N GLU A 80 -9.56 -15.32 9.51
CA GLU A 80 -10.30 -16.15 10.46
C GLU A 80 -9.41 -16.62 11.59
#